data_30ede67fbed13b949ff151b5d3afd47f
#
_entry.id   30ede67fbed13b949ff151b5d3afd47f
#
_cell.length_a   1.000
_cell.length_b   1.000
_cell.length_c   1.000
_cell.angle_alpha   90.00
_cell.angle_beta   90.00
_cell.angle_gamma   90.00
#
_symmetry.space_group_name_H-M   'P 1'
#
loop_
_entity.id
_entity.type
_entity.pdbx_description
1 polymer ?
#
loop_
_entity_poly.entity_id
_entity_poly.type
_entity_poly.pdbx_seq_one_letter_code
_entity_poly.pdbx_strand_id
1 'polypeptide(L)'
;MKFSKSLIALAVGAAIAATSYAQAEDKIVVGFSQIGAESEWRTANTNDVMAAAERAGVELKFSDAQQKQENQIKAIRSFISQKVDIIGFVPIVETGWDNVLREAKRAKIPVVIMDRDLKTDPSLYTAKIGTDSVEEGRRAFRWIDEYVTKTERTPRNGGDKLNIVILEGTVGASAAVGRSKGFNEAFNAAPNKDKYNILASQTGDFTRQKGQEVMESFLKSYRDDIDILFAQNDDMALGAIQAIEAAGLKPSQDIIIVGADAVKGMFQAMIDGKANATIECNPLQGDLFFETCKKILAGEEVPKSVYVEEGVYDASNAAEVFPTRKY
;
A
#
# COMPACT_ATOMS: atom_id res chain seq x y z
N MET A 1 88.81 -30.26 -41.84
CA MET A 1 87.61 -30.97 -41.47
C MET A 1 87.18 -30.51 -40.10
N LYS A 2 86.15 -29.66 -39.97
CA LYS A 2 85.59 -29.25 -38.68
C LYS A 2 84.08 -29.40 -38.78
N PHE A 3 83.53 -30.28 -37.97
CA PHE A 3 82.09 -30.47 -37.80
C PHE A 3 81.51 -29.42 -36.91
N SER A 4 80.55 -28.71 -37.39
CA SER A 4 79.72 -27.76 -36.60
C SER A 4 78.52 -28.51 -36.05
N LYS A 5 78.31 -28.46 -34.72
CA LYS A 5 77.17 -28.98 -34.05
C LYS A 5 76.15 -27.85 -33.85
N SER A 6 75.04 -27.90 -34.57
CA SER A 6 73.89 -27.03 -34.33
C SER A 6 73.07 -27.54 -33.18
N LEU A 7 72.93 -26.75 -32.11
CA LEU A 7 71.96 -26.97 -31.04
C LEU A 7 70.60 -26.38 -31.43
N ILE A 8 69.61 -27.22 -31.51
CA ILE A 8 68.19 -26.84 -31.65
C ILE A 8 67.64 -26.68 -30.21
N ALA A 9 67.36 -25.43 -29.82
CA ALA A 9 66.67 -25.16 -28.58
C ALA A 9 65.17 -25.28 -28.79
N LEU A 10 64.54 -26.25 -28.16
CA LEU A 10 63.07 -26.41 -28.10
C LEU A 10 62.51 -25.49 -27.04
N ALA A 11 61.84 -24.40 -27.46
CA ALA A 11 61.08 -23.53 -26.56
C ALA A 11 59.70 -24.13 -26.33
N VAL A 12 59.46 -24.71 -25.15
CA VAL A 12 58.14 -25.14 -24.70
C VAL A 12 57.43 -23.93 -24.14
N GLY A 13 56.51 -23.36 -24.93
CA GLY A 13 55.62 -22.30 -24.48
C GLY A 13 54.50 -22.93 -23.61
N ALA A 14 54.56 -22.73 -22.30
CA ALA A 14 53.44 -23.01 -21.42
C ALA A 14 52.39 -21.91 -21.57
N ALA A 15 51.34 -22.18 -22.32
CA ALA A 15 50.14 -21.37 -22.36
C ALA A 15 49.37 -21.57 -21.04
N ILE A 16 49.53 -20.60 -20.12
CA ILE A 16 48.66 -20.53 -18.92
C ILE A 16 47.28 -20.05 -19.40
N ALA A 17 46.35 -21.00 -19.57
CA ALA A 17 44.95 -20.69 -19.73
C ALA A 17 44.42 -20.12 -18.41
N ALA A 18 44.37 -18.81 -18.28
CA ALA A 18 43.63 -18.14 -17.22
C ALA A 18 42.12 -18.41 -17.43
N THR A 19 41.65 -19.49 -16.81
CA THR A 19 40.21 -19.69 -16.66
C THR A 19 39.70 -18.61 -15.72
N SER A 20 39.15 -17.54 -16.26
CA SER A 20 38.35 -16.59 -15.50
C SER A 20 37.14 -17.37 -14.98
N TYR A 21 37.21 -17.86 -13.75
CA TYR A 21 36.03 -18.22 -13.03
C TYR A 21 35.23 -16.92 -12.86
N ALA A 22 34.20 -16.73 -13.69
CA ALA A 22 33.15 -15.77 -13.38
C ALA A 22 32.56 -16.26 -12.05
N GLN A 23 32.98 -15.64 -10.96
CA GLN A 23 32.36 -15.82 -9.66
C GLN A 23 30.92 -15.36 -9.87
N ALA A 24 29.97 -16.29 -9.86
CA ALA A 24 28.57 -15.91 -9.83
C ALA A 24 28.41 -15.03 -8.59
N GLU A 25 28.15 -13.74 -8.78
CA GLU A 25 27.79 -12.89 -7.65
C GLU A 25 26.64 -13.58 -6.93
N ASP A 26 26.84 -13.89 -5.65
CA ASP A 26 25.78 -14.47 -4.83
C ASP A 26 24.59 -13.50 -4.90
N LYS A 27 23.45 -14.01 -5.39
CA LYS A 27 22.23 -13.19 -5.49
C LYS A 27 21.83 -12.72 -4.11
N ILE A 28 21.50 -11.43 -4.00
CA ILE A 28 20.88 -10.88 -2.79
C ILE A 28 19.59 -11.66 -2.51
N VAL A 29 19.46 -12.20 -1.31
CA VAL A 29 18.30 -12.95 -0.83
C VAL A 29 17.43 -12.04 0.04
N VAL A 30 16.23 -11.76 -0.41
CA VAL A 30 15.26 -10.90 0.29
C VAL A 30 14.12 -11.76 0.84
N GLY A 31 13.92 -11.75 2.16
CA GLY A 31 12.71 -12.29 2.77
C GLY A 31 11.62 -11.25 2.79
N PHE A 32 10.45 -11.52 2.23
CA PHE A 32 9.34 -10.57 2.21
C PHE A 32 8.04 -11.20 2.72
N SER A 33 7.42 -10.58 3.74
CA SER A 33 6.11 -11.02 4.26
C SER A 33 5.02 -10.03 3.92
N GLN A 34 4.08 -10.48 3.08
CA GLN A 34 2.88 -9.75 2.72
C GLN A 34 1.75 -10.02 3.71
N ILE A 35 0.77 -9.10 3.81
CA ILE A 35 -0.41 -9.23 4.69
C ILE A 35 -1.32 -10.37 4.25
N GLY A 36 -1.69 -10.40 2.98
CA GLY A 36 -2.69 -11.29 2.38
C GLY A 36 -3.07 -10.81 0.99
N ALA A 37 -4.32 -11.02 0.62
CA ALA A 37 -4.92 -10.59 -0.65
C ALA A 37 -6.34 -10.03 -0.39
N GLU A 38 -6.47 -9.16 0.60
CA GLU A 38 -7.75 -8.65 1.10
C GLU A 38 -8.44 -7.66 0.16
N SER A 39 -7.68 -7.07 -0.77
CA SER A 39 -8.16 -6.02 -1.66
C SER A 39 -7.51 -6.09 -3.05
N GLU A 40 -8.11 -5.40 -4.03
CA GLU A 40 -7.53 -5.21 -5.37
C GLU A 40 -6.16 -4.51 -5.25
N TRP A 41 -6.06 -3.49 -4.40
CA TRP A 41 -4.82 -2.79 -4.11
C TRP A 41 -3.72 -3.73 -3.59
N ARG A 42 -4.04 -4.61 -2.63
CA ARG A 42 -3.06 -5.53 -2.05
C ARG A 42 -2.55 -6.54 -3.07
N THR A 43 -3.44 -7.03 -3.93
CA THR A 43 -3.07 -7.90 -5.04
C THR A 43 -2.13 -7.19 -6.01
N ALA A 44 -2.41 -5.93 -6.35
CA ALA A 44 -1.53 -5.11 -7.20
C ALA A 44 -0.16 -4.88 -6.56
N ASN A 45 -0.10 -4.56 -5.25
CA ASN A 45 1.16 -4.39 -4.52
C ASN A 45 1.98 -5.68 -4.49
N THR A 46 1.35 -6.85 -4.26
CA THR A 46 2.03 -8.14 -4.30
C THR A 46 2.61 -8.42 -5.68
N ASN A 47 1.84 -8.22 -6.75
CA ASN A 47 2.29 -8.43 -8.11
C ASN A 47 3.45 -7.49 -8.48
N ASP A 48 3.41 -6.24 -8.03
CA ASP A 48 4.49 -5.29 -8.26
C ASP A 48 5.78 -5.70 -7.52
N VAL A 49 5.68 -6.12 -6.26
CA VAL A 49 6.83 -6.62 -5.48
C VAL A 49 7.46 -7.83 -6.17
N MET A 50 6.66 -8.79 -6.64
CA MET A 50 7.15 -9.98 -7.35
C MET A 50 7.87 -9.60 -8.63
N ALA A 51 7.25 -8.78 -9.47
CA ALA A 51 7.83 -8.33 -10.73
C ALA A 51 9.09 -7.46 -10.52
N ALA A 52 9.09 -6.61 -9.48
CA ALA A 52 10.25 -5.79 -9.15
C ALA A 52 11.43 -6.63 -8.63
N ALA A 53 11.18 -7.72 -7.91
CA ALA A 53 12.23 -8.66 -7.50
C ALA A 53 12.94 -9.28 -8.71
N GLU A 54 12.16 -9.68 -9.74
CA GLU A 54 12.71 -10.20 -10.99
C GLU A 54 13.55 -9.14 -11.71
N ARG A 55 13.02 -7.90 -11.84
CA ARG A 55 13.76 -6.78 -12.45
C ARG A 55 15.05 -6.45 -11.67
N ALA A 56 14.99 -6.54 -10.35
CA ALA A 56 16.14 -6.29 -9.49
C ALA A 56 17.18 -7.41 -9.52
N GLY A 57 16.86 -8.61 -10.04
CA GLY A 57 17.74 -9.77 -10.08
C GLY A 57 18.00 -10.40 -8.71
N VAL A 58 17.12 -10.19 -7.72
CA VAL A 58 17.24 -10.74 -6.37
C VAL A 58 16.51 -12.08 -6.24
N GLU A 59 16.90 -12.89 -5.24
CA GLU A 59 16.12 -14.06 -4.82
C GLU A 59 15.08 -13.61 -3.79
N LEU A 60 13.80 -13.69 -4.14
CA LEU A 60 12.71 -13.32 -3.25
C LEU A 60 12.13 -14.56 -2.54
N LYS A 61 12.25 -14.59 -1.21
CA LYS A 61 11.55 -15.56 -0.35
C LYS A 61 10.26 -14.92 0.14
N PHE A 62 9.18 -15.16 -0.59
CA PHE A 62 7.87 -14.57 -0.33
C PHE A 62 7.05 -15.40 0.67
N SER A 63 6.32 -14.73 1.57
CA SER A 63 5.39 -15.34 2.51
C SER A 63 4.11 -14.53 2.61
N ASP A 64 2.98 -15.15 2.32
CA ASP A 64 1.65 -14.60 2.56
C ASP A 64 1.19 -14.92 3.99
N ALA A 65 0.86 -13.90 4.76
CA ALA A 65 0.45 -14.05 6.16
C ALA A 65 -1.03 -14.38 6.33
N GLN A 66 -1.83 -14.36 5.26
CA GLN A 66 -3.28 -14.65 5.33
C GLN A 66 -4.00 -13.78 6.38
N GLN A 67 -3.63 -12.49 6.44
CA GLN A 67 -4.15 -11.49 7.38
C GLN A 67 -3.94 -11.82 8.87
N LYS A 68 -2.91 -12.64 9.19
CA LYS A 68 -2.60 -13.04 10.57
C LYS A 68 -1.21 -12.56 10.96
N GLN A 69 -1.13 -11.66 11.95
CA GLN A 69 0.14 -11.16 12.46
C GLN A 69 1.09 -12.26 12.93
N GLU A 70 0.55 -13.31 13.55
CA GLU A 70 1.34 -14.47 13.99
C GLU A 70 2.06 -15.16 12.84
N ASN A 71 1.46 -15.20 11.64
CA ASN A 71 2.08 -15.77 10.45
C ASN A 71 3.21 -14.87 9.95
N GLN A 72 3.05 -13.54 10.00
CA GLN A 72 4.14 -12.62 9.68
C GLN A 72 5.33 -12.77 10.65
N ILE A 73 5.05 -12.88 11.95
CA ILE A 73 6.10 -13.10 12.96
C ILE A 73 6.82 -14.43 12.70
N LYS A 74 6.10 -15.50 12.35
CA LYS A 74 6.69 -16.80 11.99
C LYS A 74 7.53 -16.68 10.71
N ALA A 75 7.05 -15.96 9.69
CA ALA A 75 7.78 -15.73 8.45
C ALA A 75 9.10 -14.97 8.69
N ILE A 76 9.07 -13.88 9.47
CA ILE A 76 10.27 -13.10 9.81
C ILE A 76 11.28 -13.97 10.54
N ARG A 77 10.85 -14.79 11.52
CA ARG A 77 11.74 -15.75 12.21
C ARG A 77 12.34 -16.79 11.26
N SER A 78 11.54 -17.27 10.31
CA SER A 78 12.01 -18.18 9.27
C SER A 78 13.09 -17.52 8.39
N PHE A 79 12.91 -16.27 7.98
CA PHE A 79 13.89 -15.50 7.21
C PHE A 79 15.18 -15.30 8.01
N ILE A 80 15.09 -14.98 9.31
CA ILE A 80 16.25 -14.88 10.21
C ILE A 80 17.01 -16.22 10.27
N SER A 81 16.30 -17.33 10.44
CA SER A 81 16.90 -18.69 10.47
C SER A 81 17.58 -19.07 9.16
N GLN A 82 17.01 -18.63 8.03
CA GLN A 82 17.55 -18.83 6.69
C GLN A 82 18.69 -17.88 6.35
N LYS A 83 18.99 -16.91 7.23
CA LYS A 83 20.04 -15.90 7.05
C LYS A 83 19.89 -15.13 5.73
N VAL A 84 18.67 -14.69 5.43
CA VAL A 84 18.47 -13.77 4.29
C VAL A 84 19.26 -12.49 4.49
N ASP A 85 19.63 -11.81 3.41
CA ASP A 85 20.44 -10.59 3.47
C ASP A 85 19.66 -9.40 4.04
N ILE A 86 18.35 -9.35 3.76
CA ILE A 86 17.45 -8.28 4.19
C ILE A 86 16.01 -8.80 4.32
N ILE A 87 15.27 -8.24 5.26
CA ILE A 87 13.85 -8.56 5.47
C ILE A 87 12.99 -7.36 5.12
N GLY A 88 11.97 -7.59 4.28
CA GLY A 88 10.87 -6.68 4.03
C GLY A 88 9.57 -7.22 4.57
N PHE A 89 8.68 -6.36 5.03
CA PHE A 89 7.32 -6.77 5.33
C PHE A 89 6.33 -5.59 5.38
N VAL A 90 5.05 -5.90 5.18
CA VAL A 90 3.95 -4.96 5.34
C VAL A 90 3.23 -5.27 6.66
N PRO A 91 3.31 -4.41 7.69
CA PRO A 91 2.70 -4.74 8.99
C PRO A 91 1.17 -4.79 8.92
N ILE A 92 0.56 -5.83 9.46
CA ILE A 92 -0.92 -5.90 9.55
C ILE A 92 -1.45 -4.82 10.50
N VAL A 93 -0.82 -4.67 11.67
CA VAL A 93 -1.14 -3.66 12.70
C VAL A 93 0.12 -2.96 13.18
N GLU A 94 -0.02 -1.82 13.86
CA GLU A 94 1.11 -0.99 14.28
C GLU A 94 1.96 -1.58 15.42
N THR A 95 1.43 -2.50 16.22
CA THR A 95 2.05 -2.95 17.48
C THR A 95 2.36 -4.44 17.49
N GLY A 96 3.19 -4.88 18.46
CA GLY A 96 3.51 -6.30 18.68
C GLY A 96 4.74 -6.80 17.92
N TRP A 97 5.54 -5.91 17.33
CA TRP A 97 6.68 -6.25 16.48
C TRP A 97 8.03 -6.24 17.18
N ASP A 98 8.14 -5.57 18.34
CA ASP A 98 9.41 -5.30 19.02
C ASP A 98 10.29 -6.54 19.21
N ASN A 99 9.70 -7.65 19.61
CA ASN A 99 10.49 -8.88 19.91
C ASN A 99 11.13 -9.42 18.63
N VAL A 100 10.36 -9.63 17.57
CA VAL A 100 10.87 -10.20 16.32
C VAL A 100 11.83 -9.23 15.60
N LEU A 101 11.61 -7.92 15.72
CA LEU A 101 12.55 -6.93 15.17
C LEU A 101 13.87 -6.90 15.96
N ARG A 102 13.83 -7.06 17.29
CA ARG A 102 15.07 -7.25 18.08
C ARG A 102 15.78 -8.55 17.72
N GLU A 103 15.06 -9.62 17.36
CA GLU A 103 15.65 -10.87 16.86
C GLU A 103 16.41 -10.62 15.55
N ALA A 104 15.79 -9.92 14.57
CA ALA A 104 16.43 -9.53 13.31
C ALA A 104 17.68 -8.65 13.55
N LYS A 105 17.57 -7.64 14.44
CA LYS A 105 18.69 -6.75 14.79
C LYS A 105 19.87 -7.53 15.41
N ARG A 106 19.61 -8.49 16.31
CA ARG A 106 20.67 -9.36 16.87
C ARG A 106 21.33 -10.23 15.80
N ALA A 107 20.56 -10.69 14.83
CA ALA A 107 21.06 -11.43 13.66
C ALA A 107 21.80 -10.52 12.65
N LYS A 108 21.81 -9.21 12.86
CA LYS A 108 22.39 -8.19 11.96
C LYS A 108 21.74 -8.18 10.57
N ILE A 109 20.47 -8.57 10.48
CA ILE A 109 19.70 -8.53 9.25
C ILE A 109 18.90 -7.23 9.25
N PRO A 110 19.13 -6.32 8.28
CA PRO A 110 18.37 -5.08 8.17
C PRO A 110 16.91 -5.37 7.83
N VAL A 111 16.03 -4.47 8.28
CA VAL A 111 14.59 -4.57 8.05
C VAL A 111 14.09 -3.32 7.34
N VAL A 112 13.35 -3.49 6.25
CA VAL A 112 12.65 -2.42 5.53
C VAL A 112 11.15 -2.66 5.65
N ILE A 113 10.44 -1.64 6.11
CA ILE A 113 8.99 -1.67 6.23
C ILE A 113 8.39 -1.12 4.95
N MET A 114 7.32 -1.73 4.45
CA MET A 114 6.61 -1.26 3.27
C MET A 114 5.16 -0.89 3.61
N ASP A 115 4.62 0.13 2.93
CA ASP A 115 3.22 0.57 2.96
C ASP A 115 2.78 1.10 4.33
N ARG A 116 2.71 0.27 5.34
CA ARG A 116 2.17 0.58 6.68
C ARG A 116 3.24 0.90 7.71
N ASP A 117 2.89 1.72 8.69
CA ASP A 117 3.76 2.13 9.80
C ASP A 117 3.73 1.18 10.98
N LEU A 118 4.77 1.30 11.82
CA LEU A 118 4.90 0.61 13.10
C LEU A 118 4.97 1.62 14.26
N LYS A 119 4.40 1.23 15.40
CA LYS A 119 4.68 1.84 16.71
C LYS A 119 5.75 1.03 17.43
N THR A 120 7.00 1.28 17.13
CA THR A 120 8.18 0.63 17.71
C THR A 120 9.35 1.60 17.82
N ASP A 121 10.41 1.21 18.51
CA ASP A 121 11.68 1.94 18.51
C ASP A 121 12.21 2.04 17.06
N PRO A 122 12.40 3.27 16.52
CA PRO A 122 12.89 3.44 15.16
C PRO A 122 14.23 2.78 14.87
N SER A 123 15.03 2.48 15.89
CA SER A 123 16.31 1.76 15.73
C SER A 123 16.15 0.28 15.37
N LEU A 124 14.92 -0.25 15.38
CA LEU A 124 14.65 -1.67 15.11
C LEU A 124 14.37 -1.95 13.63
N TYR A 125 14.26 -0.95 12.80
CA TYR A 125 14.16 -1.08 11.33
C TYR A 125 15.05 -0.04 10.65
N THR A 126 15.44 -0.29 9.42
CA THR A 126 16.39 0.56 8.68
C THR A 126 15.66 1.69 7.95
N ALA A 127 14.66 1.34 7.16
CA ALA A 127 13.88 2.30 6.37
C ALA A 127 12.41 1.89 6.28
N LYS A 128 11.57 2.87 5.91
CA LYS A 128 10.18 2.67 5.50
C LYS A 128 9.98 3.21 4.08
N ILE A 129 9.23 2.48 3.28
CA ILE A 129 8.76 2.90 1.97
C ILE A 129 7.24 2.80 1.99
N GLY A 130 6.53 3.81 1.54
CA GLY A 130 5.07 3.76 1.56
C GLY A 130 4.41 5.07 1.16
N THR A 131 3.26 5.30 1.74
CA THR A 131 2.35 6.40 1.48
C THR A 131 2.12 7.24 2.73
N ASP A 132 1.59 8.45 2.60
CA ASP A 132 1.20 9.30 3.74
C ASP A 132 -0.31 9.17 3.99
N SER A 133 -0.68 8.15 4.76
CA SER A 133 -2.08 7.89 5.08
C SER A 133 -2.79 9.02 5.85
N VAL A 134 -2.04 9.88 6.55
CA VAL A 134 -2.61 11.06 7.20
C VAL A 134 -2.97 12.11 6.13
N GLU A 135 -2.09 12.34 5.17
CA GLU A 135 -2.37 13.25 4.07
C GLU A 135 -3.47 12.72 3.15
N GLU A 136 -3.54 11.39 2.91
CA GLU A 136 -4.67 10.77 2.19
C GLU A 136 -6.01 11.10 2.86
N GLY A 137 -6.09 10.96 4.19
CA GLY A 137 -7.30 11.32 4.95
C GLY A 137 -7.64 12.81 4.86
N ARG A 138 -6.64 13.71 4.91
CA ARG A 138 -6.87 15.16 4.73
C ARG A 138 -7.39 15.48 3.33
N ARG A 139 -6.83 14.84 2.30
CA ARG A 139 -7.27 15.00 0.90
C ARG A 139 -8.72 14.55 0.71
N ALA A 140 -9.11 13.44 1.37
CA ALA A 140 -10.48 12.92 1.29
C ALA A 140 -11.49 13.96 1.79
N PHE A 141 -11.29 14.54 2.98
CA PHE A 141 -12.23 15.55 3.48
C PHE A 141 -12.16 16.84 2.68
N ARG A 142 -10.99 17.33 2.30
CA ARG A 142 -10.86 18.54 1.46
C ARG A 142 -11.61 18.39 0.15
N TRP A 143 -11.47 17.25 -0.52
CA TRP A 143 -12.21 16.98 -1.75
C TRP A 143 -13.74 16.99 -1.51
N ILE A 144 -14.21 16.35 -0.42
CA ILE A 144 -15.65 16.35 -0.05
C ILE A 144 -16.14 17.79 0.12
N ASP A 145 -15.43 18.61 0.88
CA ASP A 145 -15.81 19.99 1.17
C ASP A 145 -15.83 20.88 -0.07
N GLU A 146 -14.84 20.75 -0.94
CA GLU A 146 -14.79 21.44 -2.23
C GLU A 146 -15.92 20.99 -3.14
N TYR A 147 -16.18 19.68 -3.25
CA TYR A 147 -17.26 19.13 -4.09
C TYR A 147 -18.65 19.57 -3.61
N VAL A 148 -18.91 19.46 -2.32
CA VAL A 148 -20.18 19.90 -1.70
C VAL A 148 -20.41 21.39 -1.93
N THR A 149 -19.37 22.21 -1.77
CA THR A 149 -19.45 23.65 -1.96
C THR A 149 -19.71 24.00 -3.44
N LYS A 150 -18.99 23.34 -4.36
CA LYS A 150 -19.14 23.56 -5.82
C LYS A 150 -20.48 23.13 -6.36
N THR A 151 -21.07 22.05 -5.81
CA THR A 151 -22.34 21.48 -6.28
C THR A 151 -23.54 21.97 -5.49
N GLU A 152 -23.34 22.84 -4.50
CA GLU A 152 -24.39 23.35 -3.61
C GLU A 152 -25.26 22.22 -3.02
N ARG A 153 -24.59 21.10 -2.63
CA ARG A 153 -25.27 19.92 -2.14
C ARG A 153 -26.06 20.22 -0.86
N THR A 154 -27.29 19.75 -0.83
CA THR A 154 -28.20 19.87 0.33
C THR A 154 -28.45 18.49 0.95
N PRO A 155 -28.76 18.43 2.27
CA PRO A 155 -29.12 17.19 2.94
C PRO A 155 -30.37 16.53 2.32
N ARG A 156 -30.31 15.21 2.14
CA ARG A 156 -31.41 14.43 1.53
C ARG A 156 -32.66 14.40 2.41
N ASN A 157 -32.47 14.41 3.73
CA ASN A 157 -33.57 14.42 4.70
C ASN A 157 -34.21 15.82 4.89
N GLY A 158 -33.73 16.84 4.20
CA GLY A 158 -34.20 18.23 4.35
C GLY A 158 -33.72 18.92 5.64
N GLY A 159 -32.77 18.33 6.35
CA GLY A 159 -32.15 18.93 7.55
C GLY A 159 -31.11 20.02 7.23
N ASP A 160 -30.40 20.45 8.24
CA ASP A 160 -29.45 21.55 8.14
C ASP A 160 -27.99 21.06 7.88
N LYS A 161 -27.71 19.75 8.05
CA LYS A 161 -26.35 19.19 7.97
C LYS A 161 -26.29 18.00 7.03
N LEU A 162 -25.22 17.95 6.26
CA LEU A 162 -24.86 16.75 5.48
C LEU A 162 -24.27 15.70 6.39
N ASN A 163 -24.84 14.52 6.37
CA ASN A 163 -24.42 13.39 7.20
C ASN A 163 -23.42 12.50 6.48
N ILE A 164 -22.30 12.29 7.12
CA ILE A 164 -21.19 11.46 6.64
C ILE A 164 -21.21 10.12 7.38
N VAL A 165 -21.17 9.01 6.65
CA VAL A 165 -20.82 7.70 7.20
C VAL A 165 -19.43 7.30 6.74
N ILE A 166 -18.68 6.61 7.61
CA ILE A 166 -17.30 6.23 7.34
C ILE A 166 -17.16 4.70 7.43
N LEU A 167 -16.63 4.11 6.36
CA LEU A 167 -16.15 2.73 6.37
C LEU A 167 -14.66 2.74 6.68
N GLU A 168 -14.31 2.33 7.88
CA GLU A 168 -12.91 2.29 8.32
C GLU A 168 -12.22 1.00 7.88
N GLY A 169 -10.91 1.07 7.74
CA GLY A 169 -10.08 -0.10 7.47
C GLY A 169 -9.90 -1.01 8.68
N THR A 170 -8.95 -1.93 8.58
CA THR A 170 -8.62 -2.89 9.65
C THR A 170 -8.21 -2.17 10.93
N VAL A 171 -8.84 -2.54 12.04
CA VAL A 171 -8.55 -1.94 13.35
C VAL A 171 -7.08 -2.13 13.73
N GLY A 172 -6.43 -1.02 14.09
CA GLY A 172 -5.01 -1.01 14.46
C GLY A 172 -4.02 -1.01 13.29
N ALA A 173 -4.51 -1.02 12.05
CA ALA A 173 -3.66 -0.77 10.87
C ALA A 173 -3.33 0.72 10.75
N SER A 174 -2.07 1.05 10.50
CA SER A 174 -1.62 2.45 10.41
C SER A 174 -2.32 3.24 9.30
N ALA A 175 -2.66 2.59 8.19
CA ALA A 175 -3.42 3.20 7.11
C ALA A 175 -4.82 3.65 7.58
N ALA A 176 -5.53 2.80 8.34
CA ALA A 176 -6.84 3.16 8.90
C ALA A 176 -6.72 4.28 9.94
N VAL A 177 -5.76 4.16 10.86
CA VAL A 177 -5.50 5.18 11.90
C VAL A 177 -5.09 6.51 11.26
N GLY A 178 -4.21 6.49 10.27
CA GLY A 178 -3.73 7.67 9.56
C GLY A 178 -4.84 8.37 8.78
N ARG A 179 -5.61 7.63 7.97
CA ARG A 179 -6.74 8.18 7.21
C ARG A 179 -7.82 8.79 8.13
N SER A 180 -8.16 8.11 9.24
CA SER A 180 -9.07 8.67 10.25
C SER A 180 -8.52 9.95 10.87
N LYS A 181 -7.24 9.97 11.25
CA LYS A 181 -6.58 11.16 11.82
C LYS A 181 -6.62 12.33 10.83
N GLY A 182 -6.15 12.11 9.61
CA GLY A 182 -6.08 13.15 8.58
C GLY A 182 -7.45 13.71 8.22
N PHE A 183 -8.45 12.84 8.05
CA PHE A 183 -9.83 13.24 7.81
C PHE A 183 -10.36 14.16 8.92
N ASN A 184 -10.20 13.74 10.18
CA ASN A 184 -10.65 14.51 11.33
C ASN A 184 -9.89 15.84 11.49
N GLU A 185 -8.59 15.88 11.17
CA GLU A 185 -7.81 17.13 11.18
C GLU A 185 -8.37 18.12 10.16
N ALA A 186 -8.60 17.69 8.91
CA ALA A 186 -9.13 18.55 7.88
C ALA A 186 -10.59 18.96 8.16
N PHE A 187 -11.42 18.03 8.63
CA PHE A 187 -12.79 18.31 9.08
C PHE A 187 -12.83 19.40 10.15
N ASN A 188 -12.04 19.26 11.21
CA ASN A 188 -12.05 20.21 12.32
C ASN A 188 -11.47 21.58 11.95
N ALA A 189 -10.59 21.65 10.96
CA ALA A 189 -9.99 22.88 10.46
C ALA A 189 -10.87 23.61 9.42
N ALA A 190 -11.88 22.95 8.85
CA ALA A 190 -12.71 23.54 7.81
C ALA A 190 -13.57 24.69 8.34
N PRO A 191 -13.61 25.85 7.66
CA PRO A 191 -14.43 27.00 8.09
C PRO A 191 -15.94 26.68 8.13
N ASN A 192 -16.38 25.74 7.31
CA ASN A 192 -17.78 25.33 7.14
C ASN A 192 -18.09 23.95 7.76
N LYS A 193 -17.26 23.49 8.71
CA LYS A 193 -17.45 22.18 9.37
C LYS A 193 -18.85 21.97 9.95
N ASP A 194 -19.51 23.06 10.35
CA ASP A 194 -20.85 23.01 10.94
C ASP A 194 -21.94 22.59 9.93
N LYS A 195 -21.63 22.57 8.63
CA LYS A 195 -22.48 21.99 7.58
C LYS A 195 -22.50 20.45 7.60
N TYR A 196 -21.60 19.82 8.34
CA TYR A 196 -21.43 18.36 8.33
C TYR A 196 -21.72 17.76 9.70
N ASN A 197 -22.09 16.48 9.67
CA ASN A 197 -22.20 15.64 10.84
C ASN A 197 -21.64 14.24 10.52
N ILE A 198 -20.74 13.71 11.35
CA ILE A 198 -20.29 12.31 11.25
C ILE A 198 -21.36 11.47 11.94
N LEU A 199 -22.21 10.84 11.15
CA LEU A 199 -23.36 10.09 11.62
C LEU A 199 -22.99 8.73 12.21
N ALA A 200 -22.09 8.02 11.52
CA ALA A 200 -21.60 6.69 11.96
C ALA A 200 -20.23 6.40 11.35
N SER A 201 -19.46 5.58 12.06
CA SER A 201 -18.19 5.03 11.60
C SER A 201 -18.07 3.59 12.05
N GLN A 202 -17.69 2.68 11.13
CA GLN A 202 -17.50 1.26 11.44
C GLN A 202 -16.46 0.63 10.53
N THR A 203 -15.70 -0.33 11.07
CA THR A 203 -14.69 -1.05 10.28
C THR A 203 -15.33 -2.02 9.28
N GLY A 204 -14.83 -1.98 8.04
CA GLY A 204 -15.06 -2.97 6.98
C GLY A 204 -13.78 -3.74 6.63
N ASP A 205 -12.75 -3.65 7.47
CA ASP A 205 -11.48 -4.42 7.38
C ASP A 205 -10.78 -4.37 6.02
N PHE A 206 -10.98 -3.30 5.24
CA PHE A 206 -10.48 -3.12 3.88
C PHE A 206 -11.02 -4.14 2.86
N THR A 207 -12.05 -4.93 3.20
CA THR A 207 -12.60 -5.93 2.29
C THR A 207 -13.90 -5.48 1.64
N ARG A 208 -14.11 -5.86 0.38
CA ARG A 208 -15.33 -5.55 -0.38
C ARG A 208 -16.57 -6.10 0.30
N GLN A 209 -16.52 -7.37 0.74
CA GLN A 209 -17.65 -8.01 1.39
C GLN A 209 -18.07 -7.28 2.68
N LYS A 210 -17.13 -6.97 3.57
CA LYS A 210 -17.46 -6.25 4.81
C LYS A 210 -17.89 -4.81 4.55
N GLY A 211 -17.32 -4.15 3.54
CA GLY A 211 -17.78 -2.83 3.10
C GLY A 211 -19.27 -2.87 2.72
N GLN A 212 -19.70 -3.90 1.98
CA GLN A 212 -21.10 -4.12 1.65
C GLN A 212 -21.95 -4.36 2.92
N GLU A 213 -21.57 -5.32 3.77
CA GLU A 213 -22.29 -5.69 5.00
C GLU A 213 -22.50 -4.48 5.95
N VAL A 214 -21.44 -3.67 6.13
CA VAL A 214 -21.51 -2.49 6.99
C VAL A 214 -22.40 -1.41 6.36
N MET A 215 -22.29 -1.19 5.04
CA MET A 215 -23.16 -0.22 4.35
C MET A 215 -24.64 -0.65 4.39
N GLU A 216 -24.95 -1.93 4.24
CA GLU A 216 -26.31 -2.47 4.43
C GLU A 216 -26.83 -2.15 5.85
N SER A 217 -25.99 -2.29 6.88
CA SER A 217 -26.34 -1.92 8.26
C SER A 217 -26.59 -0.41 8.41
N PHE A 218 -25.76 0.42 7.81
CA PHE A 218 -25.95 1.87 7.82
C PHE A 218 -27.26 2.27 7.11
N LEU A 219 -27.52 1.69 5.94
CA LEU A 219 -28.75 1.94 5.19
C LEU A 219 -30.00 1.49 5.94
N LYS A 220 -29.92 0.38 6.68
CA LYS A 220 -31.02 -0.09 7.53
C LYS A 220 -31.32 0.90 8.67
N SER A 221 -30.30 1.54 9.22
CA SER A 221 -30.42 2.43 10.38
C SER A 221 -30.70 3.88 10.01
N TYR A 222 -30.17 4.36 8.89
CA TYR A 222 -30.04 5.78 8.58
C TYR A 222 -30.42 6.14 7.14
N ARG A 223 -31.02 5.26 6.36
CA ARG A 223 -31.25 5.32 4.91
C ARG A 223 -31.34 6.73 4.31
N ASP A 224 -32.30 7.51 4.76
CA ASP A 224 -32.59 8.84 4.17
C ASP A 224 -31.70 9.94 4.76
N ASP A 225 -30.98 9.62 5.83
CA ASP A 225 -30.06 10.54 6.50
C ASP A 225 -28.64 10.51 5.94
N ILE A 226 -28.27 9.49 5.14
CA ILE A 226 -26.91 9.37 4.61
C ILE A 226 -26.74 10.23 3.35
N ASP A 227 -25.86 11.23 3.39
CA ASP A 227 -25.54 12.09 2.25
C ASP A 227 -24.19 11.77 1.62
N ILE A 228 -23.21 11.34 2.45
CA ILE A 228 -21.82 11.14 2.06
C ILE A 228 -21.30 9.85 2.67
N LEU A 229 -20.61 9.04 1.85
CA LEU A 229 -19.81 7.90 2.27
C LEU A 229 -18.34 8.22 2.02
N PHE A 230 -17.53 8.19 3.07
CA PHE A 230 -16.10 8.04 2.96
C PHE A 230 -15.70 6.59 3.29
N ALA A 231 -15.21 5.86 2.31
CA ALA A 231 -14.63 4.53 2.52
C ALA A 231 -13.11 4.66 2.52
N GLN A 232 -12.46 4.16 3.55
CA GLN A 232 -11.01 4.24 3.68
C GLN A 232 -10.25 3.35 2.70
N ASN A 233 -10.94 2.60 1.83
CA ASN A 233 -10.38 2.06 0.60
C ASN A 233 -11.47 1.84 -0.46
N ASP A 234 -11.02 1.65 -1.71
CA ASP A 234 -11.90 1.49 -2.86
C ASP A 234 -12.67 0.17 -2.84
N ASP A 235 -12.09 -0.92 -2.34
CA ASP A 235 -12.81 -2.20 -2.23
C ASP A 235 -14.05 -2.09 -1.33
N MET A 236 -13.92 -1.43 -0.17
CA MET A 236 -15.10 -1.16 0.68
C MET A 236 -16.10 -0.23 0.00
N ALA A 237 -15.63 0.79 -0.74
CA ALA A 237 -16.51 1.67 -1.52
C ALA A 237 -17.28 0.89 -2.58
N LEU A 238 -16.61 0.01 -3.32
CA LEU A 238 -17.24 -0.86 -4.34
C LEU A 238 -18.26 -1.84 -3.72
N GLY A 239 -17.98 -2.35 -2.53
CA GLY A 239 -18.96 -3.14 -1.76
C GLY A 239 -20.17 -2.30 -1.34
N ALA A 240 -19.92 -1.09 -0.83
CA ALA A 240 -20.97 -0.16 -0.43
C ALA A 240 -21.87 0.26 -1.62
N ILE A 241 -21.31 0.45 -2.82
CA ILE A 241 -22.08 0.72 -4.04
C ILE A 241 -23.12 -0.38 -4.28
N GLN A 242 -22.76 -1.65 -4.11
CA GLN A 242 -23.69 -2.77 -4.27
C GLN A 242 -24.83 -2.71 -3.25
N ALA A 243 -24.53 -2.38 -1.99
CA ALA A 243 -25.54 -2.21 -0.95
C ALA A 243 -26.49 -1.05 -1.24
N ILE A 244 -25.98 0.08 -1.74
CA ILE A 244 -26.74 1.26 -2.10
C ILE A 244 -27.70 0.95 -3.26
N GLU A 245 -27.20 0.28 -4.31
CA GLU A 245 -28.02 -0.16 -5.45
C GLU A 245 -29.11 -1.15 -5.02
N ALA A 246 -28.75 -2.13 -4.17
CA ALA A 246 -29.71 -3.11 -3.62
C ALA A 246 -30.83 -2.45 -2.79
N ALA A 247 -30.52 -1.32 -2.13
CA ALA A 247 -31.48 -0.51 -1.41
C ALA A 247 -32.35 0.37 -2.31
N GLY A 248 -32.14 0.35 -3.64
CA GLY A 248 -32.89 1.15 -4.61
C GLY A 248 -32.46 2.62 -4.63
N LEU A 249 -31.29 2.96 -4.11
CA LEU A 249 -30.68 4.28 -4.18
C LEU A 249 -29.69 4.33 -5.35
N LYS A 250 -29.38 5.54 -5.81
CA LYS A 250 -28.45 5.79 -6.91
C LYS A 250 -27.09 6.19 -6.34
N PRO A 251 -26.06 5.32 -6.41
CA PRO A 251 -24.70 5.67 -6.00
C PRO A 251 -24.23 6.94 -6.72
N SER A 252 -23.37 7.71 -6.09
CA SER A 252 -22.87 9.02 -6.54
C SER A 252 -23.91 10.16 -6.63
N GLN A 253 -25.18 9.84 -6.90
CA GLN A 253 -26.25 10.81 -7.05
C GLN A 253 -26.99 11.06 -5.73
N ASP A 254 -27.49 9.98 -5.10
CA ASP A 254 -28.15 10.08 -3.81
C ASP A 254 -27.11 10.21 -2.69
N ILE A 255 -26.04 9.44 -2.73
CA ILE A 255 -24.97 9.43 -1.74
C ILE A 255 -23.64 9.74 -2.45
N ILE A 256 -22.94 10.79 -2.04
CA ILE A 256 -21.58 11.09 -2.50
C ILE A 256 -20.66 9.99 -2.00
N ILE A 257 -19.88 9.37 -2.89
CA ILE A 257 -19.01 8.24 -2.55
C ILE A 257 -17.55 8.61 -2.85
N VAL A 258 -16.73 8.59 -1.80
CA VAL A 258 -15.28 8.82 -1.87
C VAL A 258 -14.55 7.61 -1.34
N GLY A 259 -13.66 7.06 -2.16
CA GLY A 259 -12.77 5.96 -1.79
C GLY A 259 -11.33 6.42 -1.53
N ALA A 260 -10.46 5.46 -1.29
CA ALA A 260 -9.01 5.62 -1.31
C ALA A 260 -8.40 4.37 -1.95
N ASP A 261 -7.34 4.50 -2.69
CA ASP A 261 -6.45 3.56 -3.35
C ASP A 261 -6.24 3.89 -4.85
N ALA A 262 -7.26 4.40 -5.53
CA ALA A 262 -7.28 4.67 -6.96
C ALA A 262 -7.07 3.40 -7.82
N VAL A 263 -7.77 2.30 -7.47
CA VAL A 263 -7.76 1.06 -8.26
C VAL A 263 -8.67 1.16 -9.49
N LYS A 264 -8.39 0.33 -10.51
CA LYS A 264 -9.20 0.31 -11.76
C LYS A 264 -10.68 0.11 -11.52
N GLY A 265 -11.06 -0.73 -10.55
CA GLY A 265 -12.45 -0.95 -10.21
C GLY A 265 -13.18 0.33 -9.82
N MET A 266 -12.51 1.21 -9.05
CA MET A 266 -13.07 2.49 -8.65
C MET A 266 -13.13 3.51 -9.80
N PHE A 267 -12.10 3.54 -10.66
CA PHE A 267 -12.14 4.34 -11.89
C PHE A 267 -13.32 3.95 -12.78
N GLN A 268 -13.56 2.63 -12.97
CA GLN A 268 -14.71 2.16 -13.73
C GLN A 268 -16.02 2.59 -13.07
N ALA A 269 -16.13 2.51 -11.73
CA ALA A 269 -17.31 2.96 -11.01
C ALA A 269 -17.55 4.49 -11.18
N MET A 270 -16.48 5.30 -11.22
CA MET A 270 -16.61 6.74 -11.51
C MET A 270 -17.08 6.99 -12.95
N ILE A 271 -16.55 6.27 -13.92
CA ILE A 271 -16.94 6.36 -15.34
C ILE A 271 -18.41 5.96 -15.53
N ASP A 272 -18.85 4.93 -14.79
CA ASP A 272 -20.25 4.44 -14.81
C ASP A 272 -21.20 5.36 -14.02
N GLY A 273 -20.71 6.44 -13.41
CA GLY A 273 -21.48 7.37 -12.61
C GLY A 273 -21.95 6.80 -11.26
N LYS A 274 -21.20 5.87 -10.68
CA LYS A 274 -21.51 5.18 -9.41
C LYS A 274 -20.61 5.61 -8.25
N ALA A 275 -19.55 6.35 -8.51
CA ALA A 275 -18.65 6.91 -7.51
C ALA A 275 -18.25 8.33 -7.89
N ASN A 276 -17.81 9.13 -6.91
CA ASN A 276 -17.47 10.52 -7.13
C ASN A 276 -15.96 10.76 -7.18
N ALA A 277 -15.19 10.16 -6.26
CA ALA A 277 -13.74 10.33 -6.20
C ALA A 277 -13.02 9.17 -5.51
N THR A 278 -11.71 9.12 -5.73
CA THR A 278 -10.78 8.30 -4.98
C THR A 278 -9.48 9.04 -4.71
N ILE A 279 -8.94 8.86 -3.51
CA ILE A 279 -7.63 9.38 -3.10
C ILE A 279 -6.60 8.31 -3.40
N GLU A 280 -5.57 8.63 -4.16
CA GLU A 280 -4.57 7.63 -4.48
C GLU A 280 -3.78 7.20 -3.23
N CYS A 281 -3.62 5.89 -3.10
CA CYS A 281 -2.61 5.20 -2.33
C CYS A 281 -1.87 4.30 -3.33
N ASN A 282 -0.64 4.64 -3.69
CA ASN A 282 0.04 3.99 -4.82
C ASN A 282 0.66 2.65 -4.41
N PRO A 283 0.21 1.49 -4.96
CA PRO A 283 0.75 0.17 -4.63
C PRO A 283 2.08 -0.17 -5.32
N LEU A 284 2.50 0.62 -6.32
CA LEU A 284 3.70 0.34 -7.11
C LEU A 284 4.96 0.80 -6.37
N GLN A 285 5.32 0.09 -5.33
CA GLN A 285 6.41 0.40 -4.41
C GLN A 285 7.61 -0.54 -4.56
N GLY A 286 7.50 -1.58 -5.38
CA GLY A 286 8.47 -2.66 -5.47
C GLY A 286 9.84 -2.22 -5.96
N ASP A 287 9.92 -1.43 -7.03
CA ASP A 287 11.20 -0.95 -7.56
C ASP A 287 11.94 -0.08 -6.52
N LEU A 288 11.23 0.84 -5.87
CA LEU A 288 11.77 1.68 -4.81
C LEU A 288 12.24 0.85 -3.60
N PHE A 289 11.48 -0.20 -3.26
CA PHE A 289 11.83 -1.12 -2.18
C PHE A 289 13.15 -1.85 -2.47
N PHE A 290 13.29 -2.48 -3.64
CA PHE A 290 14.51 -3.23 -3.96
C PHE A 290 15.71 -2.31 -4.21
N GLU A 291 15.52 -1.11 -4.76
CA GLU A 291 16.57 -0.10 -4.85
C GLU A 291 17.08 0.30 -3.45
N THR A 292 16.16 0.55 -2.51
CA THR A 292 16.51 0.86 -1.13
C THR A 292 17.22 -0.31 -0.45
N CYS A 293 16.77 -1.55 -0.66
CA CYS A 293 17.44 -2.74 -0.15
C CYS A 293 18.88 -2.84 -0.64
N LYS A 294 19.13 -2.62 -1.92
CA LYS A 294 20.49 -2.65 -2.50
C LYS A 294 21.39 -1.57 -1.90
N LYS A 295 20.91 -0.34 -1.74
CA LYS A 295 21.65 0.75 -1.09
C LYS A 295 22.04 0.40 0.35
N ILE A 296 21.08 -0.13 1.13
CA ILE A 296 21.34 -0.57 2.51
C ILE A 296 22.43 -1.64 2.55
N LEU A 297 22.37 -2.64 1.69
CA LEU A 297 23.36 -3.72 1.63
C LEU A 297 24.74 -3.27 1.14
N ALA A 298 24.78 -2.22 0.32
CA ALA A 298 26.01 -1.54 -0.09
C ALA A 298 26.61 -0.64 1.00
N GLY A 299 25.92 -0.48 2.14
CA GLY A 299 26.35 0.41 3.23
C GLY A 299 26.09 1.90 2.98
N GLU A 300 25.22 2.23 2.04
CA GLU A 300 24.84 3.59 1.74
C GLU A 300 23.80 4.10 2.76
N GLU A 301 23.85 5.40 3.05
CA GLU A 301 22.81 6.05 3.85
C GLU A 301 21.51 6.16 3.03
N VAL A 302 20.39 5.79 3.67
CA VAL A 302 19.04 5.91 3.10
C VAL A 302 18.16 6.74 4.02
N PRO A 303 17.20 7.51 3.47
CA PRO A 303 16.21 8.20 4.29
C PRO A 303 15.42 7.23 5.15
N LYS A 304 15.06 7.65 6.37
CA LYS A 304 14.25 6.81 7.29
C LYS A 304 12.88 6.48 6.74
N SER A 305 12.29 7.41 5.99
CA SER A 305 11.01 7.24 5.30
C SER A 305 11.09 7.83 3.90
N VAL A 306 10.57 7.09 2.93
CA VAL A 306 10.40 7.52 1.54
C VAL A 306 8.95 7.28 1.16
N TYR A 307 8.29 8.34 0.68
CA TYR A 307 6.91 8.29 0.25
C TYR A 307 6.83 8.31 -1.28
N VAL A 308 5.93 7.50 -1.83
CA VAL A 308 5.59 7.56 -3.25
C VAL A 308 4.66 8.75 -3.51
N GLU A 309 4.69 9.26 -4.73
CA GLU A 309 3.77 10.33 -5.14
C GLU A 309 2.35 9.79 -5.32
N GLU A 310 1.37 10.60 -4.94
CA GLU A 310 -0.04 10.25 -4.90
C GLU A 310 -0.91 11.43 -5.37
N GLY A 311 -1.98 11.09 -6.07
CA GLY A 311 -2.95 12.04 -6.61
C GLY A 311 -4.33 11.97 -5.94
N VAL A 312 -5.24 12.78 -6.50
CA VAL A 312 -6.67 12.74 -6.24
C VAL A 312 -7.37 12.66 -7.58
N TYR A 313 -8.26 11.71 -7.74
CA TYR A 313 -9.00 11.49 -8.97
C TYR A 313 -10.50 11.54 -8.70
N ASP A 314 -11.25 12.09 -9.64
CA ASP A 314 -12.69 12.16 -9.54
C ASP A 314 -13.37 11.83 -10.89
N ALA A 315 -14.69 11.81 -10.89
CA ALA A 315 -15.46 11.46 -12.08
C ALA A 315 -15.19 12.39 -13.28
N SER A 316 -14.66 13.61 -13.07
CA SER A 316 -14.37 14.55 -14.16
C SER A 316 -13.15 14.18 -14.99
N ASN A 317 -12.16 13.47 -14.39
CA ASN A 317 -10.93 13.06 -15.06
C ASN A 317 -10.75 11.54 -15.17
N ALA A 318 -11.67 10.75 -14.59
CA ALA A 318 -11.56 9.30 -14.52
C ALA A 318 -11.38 8.64 -15.90
N ALA A 319 -12.16 9.03 -16.89
CA ALA A 319 -12.08 8.44 -18.23
C ALA A 319 -10.75 8.75 -18.96
N GLU A 320 -10.16 9.91 -18.70
CA GLU A 320 -8.85 10.29 -19.26
C GLU A 320 -7.71 9.50 -18.61
N VAL A 321 -7.77 9.35 -17.28
CA VAL A 321 -6.70 8.71 -16.48
C VAL A 321 -6.77 7.19 -16.59
N PHE A 322 -7.95 6.59 -16.68
CA PHE A 322 -8.17 5.14 -16.65
C PHE A 322 -7.24 4.32 -17.55
N PRO A 323 -6.98 4.70 -18.84
CA PRO A 323 -6.09 3.94 -19.71
C PRO A 323 -4.63 3.88 -19.22
N THR A 324 -4.22 4.80 -18.35
CA THR A 324 -2.86 4.89 -17.83
C THR A 324 -2.67 4.08 -16.54
N ARG A 325 -3.78 3.67 -15.89
CA ARG A 325 -3.73 2.95 -14.61
C ARG A 325 -3.16 1.53 -14.80
N LYS A 326 -2.24 1.17 -13.93
CA LYS A 326 -1.60 -0.16 -13.96
C LYS A 326 -2.25 -1.15 -12.99
N TYR A 327 -3.09 -0.67 -12.08
CA TYR A 327 -3.75 -1.44 -11.03
C TYR A 327 -5.18 -0.98 -10.79
#